data_56763df4628fadde72549d31faf86c23
#
_entry.id   56763df4628fadde72549d31faf86c23
#
_cell.length_a   1.000
_cell.length_b   1.000
_cell.length_c   1.000
_cell.angle_alpha   90.00
_cell.angle_beta   90.00
_cell.angle_gamma   90.00
#
_symmetry.space_group_name_H-M   'P 1'
#
loop_
_entity.id
_entity.type
_entity.pdbx_description
1 polymer ?
#
loop_
_entity_poly.entity_id
_entity_poly.type
_entity_poly.pdbx_seq_one_letter_code
_entity_poly.pdbx_strand_id
1 'polypeptide(L)'
;MTTRNKISEQIERLYMRSFDREDLKPKIERREIELLVDQVANTLLAIEPQQEAKVGTVDIPTCMIATYDAQPVQNSNGVYSAVLPAFPIRLPMDMGVWAIGPDTGGAFIPIRTEFWDLVGNLDEGLLEDQVGFYVEGRKVKFTKNPVVATVKMKLLVVDPSQLEKHDPYPVTPEMEVQIISKVLELIGSRGLAEEKPKG
;
A
#
# COMPACT_ATOMS: atom_id res chain seq x y z
N MET A 1 -12.65 -12.85 -8.45
CA MET A 1 -11.67 -11.84 -8.00
C MET A 1 -11.82 -10.61 -8.87
N THR A 2 -11.83 -9.44 -8.26
CA THR A 2 -11.95 -8.16 -8.96
C THR A 2 -10.58 -7.71 -9.42
N THR A 3 -10.49 -7.17 -10.63
CA THR A 3 -9.27 -6.59 -11.19
C THR A 3 -9.47 -5.09 -11.41
N ARG A 4 -8.38 -4.30 -11.41
CA ARG A 4 -8.44 -2.86 -11.71
C ARG A 4 -9.18 -2.60 -13.03
N ASN A 5 -8.89 -3.41 -14.03
CA ASN A 5 -9.52 -3.33 -15.35
C ASN A 5 -11.05 -3.46 -15.29
N LYS A 6 -11.54 -4.41 -14.49
CA LYS A 6 -12.98 -4.65 -14.32
C LYS A 6 -13.68 -3.48 -13.64
N ILE A 7 -13.04 -2.90 -12.61
CA ILE A 7 -13.57 -1.70 -11.94
C ILE A 7 -13.64 -0.53 -12.93
N SER A 8 -12.55 -0.29 -13.68
CA SER A 8 -12.48 0.80 -14.66
C SER A 8 -13.52 0.64 -15.77
N GLU A 9 -13.73 -0.57 -16.28
CA GLU A 9 -14.79 -0.85 -17.25
C GLU A 9 -16.20 -0.61 -16.70
N GLN A 10 -16.41 -0.94 -15.45
CA GLN A 10 -17.69 -0.72 -14.78
C GLN A 10 -17.99 0.76 -14.61
N ILE A 11 -16.98 1.54 -14.21
CA ILE A 11 -17.07 3.01 -14.10
C ILE A 11 -17.35 3.61 -15.48
N GLU A 12 -16.60 3.21 -16.50
CA GLU A 12 -16.78 3.69 -17.87
C GLU A 12 -18.22 3.44 -18.37
N ARG A 13 -18.75 2.23 -18.16
CA ARG A 13 -20.13 1.89 -18.52
C ARG A 13 -21.17 2.71 -17.78
N LEU A 14 -21.00 2.93 -16.47
CA LEU A 14 -21.91 3.73 -15.66
C LEU A 14 -21.85 5.20 -16.05
N TYR A 15 -20.64 5.71 -16.27
CA TYR A 15 -20.42 7.08 -16.74
C TYR A 15 -21.10 7.32 -18.10
N MET A 16 -20.91 6.42 -19.06
CA MET A 16 -21.54 6.51 -20.37
C MET A 16 -23.07 6.48 -20.33
N ARG A 17 -23.64 5.75 -19.35
CA ARG A 17 -25.12 5.69 -19.16
C ARG A 17 -25.70 6.93 -18.51
N SER A 18 -24.91 7.73 -17.80
CA SER A 18 -25.37 8.94 -17.14
C SER A 18 -25.64 10.11 -18.09
N PHE A 19 -25.26 10.01 -19.37
CA PHE A 19 -25.48 11.04 -20.38
C PHE A 19 -26.51 10.60 -21.42
N ASP A 20 -27.59 11.35 -21.50
CA ASP A 20 -28.69 11.12 -22.48
C ASP A 20 -28.31 11.51 -23.92
N ARG A 21 -27.27 12.33 -24.10
CA ARG A 21 -26.81 12.83 -25.40
C ARG A 21 -25.31 12.55 -25.59
N GLU A 22 -24.96 11.97 -26.74
CA GLU A 22 -23.57 11.65 -27.07
C GLU A 22 -22.67 12.87 -27.23
N ASP A 23 -23.25 14.01 -27.67
CA ASP A 23 -22.52 15.25 -27.95
C ASP A 23 -22.04 15.99 -26.68
N LEU A 24 -22.55 15.63 -25.51
CA LEU A 24 -22.21 16.25 -24.22
C LEU A 24 -21.26 15.42 -23.37
N LYS A 25 -20.76 14.30 -23.89
CA LYS A 25 -19.85 13.41 -23.13
C LYS A 25 -18.46 14.00 -23.09
N PRO A 26 -17.96 14.45 -21.92
CA PRO A 26 -16.56 14.75 -21.79
C PRO A 26 -15.74 13.48 -22.11
N LYS A 27 -14.75 13.60 -22.96
CA LYS A 27 -13.83 12.50 -23.27
C LYS A 27 -12.93 12.29 -22.06
N ILE A 28 -13.25 11.30 -21.24
CA ILE A 28 -12.34 10.82 -20.20
C ILE A 28 -11.56 9.66 -20.75
N GLU A 29 -10.26 9.74 -20.69
CA GLU A 29 -9.39 8.66 -21.10
C GLU A 29 -9.43 7.53 -20.05
N ARG A 30 -9.44 6.28 -20.50
CA ARG A 30 -9.41 5.12 -19.62
C ARG A 30 -8.25 5.17 -18.60
N ARG A 31 -7.09 5.68 -19.02
CA ARG A 31 -5.93 5.87 -18.14
C ARG A 31 -6.23 6.82 -16.98
N GLU A 32 -7.02 7.84 -17.21
CA GLU A 32 -7.44 8.78 -16.15
C GLU A 32 -8.39 8.09 -15.16
N ILE A 33 -9.32 7.28 -15.64
CA ILE A 33 -10.19 6.47 -14.77
C ILE A 33 -9.34 5.52 -13.92
N GLU A 34 -8.36 4.83 -14.52
CA GLU A 34 -7.45 3.94 -13.80
C GLU A 34 -6.68 4.66 -12.70
N LEU A 35 -6.18 5.87 -12.96
CA LEU A 35 -5.49 6.69 -11.96
C LEU A 35 -6.41 7.12 -10.81
N LEU A 36 -7.65 7.48 -11.12
CA LEU A 36 -8.64 7.83 -10.10
C LEU A 36 -9.02 6.62 -9.24
N VAL A 37 -9.19 5.45 -9.86
CA VAL A 37 -9.43 4.18 -9.15
C VAL A 37 -8.32 3.93 -8.15
N ASP A 38 -7.06 4.03 -8.59
CA ASP A 38 -5.89 3.84 -7.75
C ASP A 38 -5.82 4.84 -6.61
N GLN A 39 -6.08 6.12 -6.88
CA GLN A 39 -6.09 7.17 -5.87
C GLN A 39 -7.18 6.96 -4.81
N VAL A 40 -8.39 6.61 -5.22
CA VAL A 40 -9.51 6.36 -4.30
C VAL A 40 -9.27 5.07 -3.50
N ALA A 41 -8.80 4.01 -4.14
CA ALA A 41 -8.44 2.76 -3.47
C ALA A 41 -7.38 2.99 -2.40
N ASN A 42 -6.32 3.74 -2.72
CA ASN A 42 -5.27 4.13 -1.76
C ASN A 42 -5.85 4.87 -0.56
N THR A 43 -6.78 5.78 -0.79
CA THR A 43 -7.41 6.55 0.28
C THR A 43 -8.24 5.65 1.20
N LEU A 44 -9.04 4.76 0.63
CA LEU A 44 -9.88 3.84 1.39
C LEU A 44 -9.04 2.84 2.19
N LEU A 45 -8.03 2.25 1.56
CA LEU A 45 -7.12 1.31 2.22
C LEU A 45 -6.30 1.96 3.34
N ALA A 46 -6.03 3.26 3.28
CA ALA A 46 -5.39 3.98 4.37
C ALA A 46 -6.36 4.26 5.54
N ILE A 47 -7.66 4.39 5.27
CA ILE A 47 -8.67 4.75 6.29
C ILE A 47 -9.13 3.52 7.09
N GLU A 48 -9.44 2.40 6.43
CA GLU A 48 -9.97 1.20 7.10
C GLU A 48 -9.04 0.67 8.20
N PRO A 49 -7.75 0.38 7.92
CA PRO A 49 -6.85 -0.09 8.96
C PRO A 49 -6.63 0.91 10.09
N GLN A 50 -6.72 2.22 9.81
CA GLN A 50 -6.62 3.24 10.86
C GLN A 50 -7.83 3.25 11.78
N GLN A 51 -9.01 2.95 11.27
CA GLN A 51 -10.22 2.84 12.09
C GLN A 51 -10.20 1.56 12.92
N GLU A 52 -9.78 0.45 12.36
CA GLU A 52 -9.66 -0.82 13.06
C GLU A 52 -8.54 -0.79 14.11
N ALA A 53 -7.41 -0.17 13.82
CA ALA A 53 -6.34 0.01 14.80
C ALA A 53 -6.77 0.79 16.05
N LYS A 54 -7.74 1.70 15.92
CA LYS A 54 -8.35 2.40 17.08
C LYS A 54 -9.20 1.48 17.96
N VAL A 55 -9.73 0.41 17.40
CA VAL A 55 -10.57 -0.57 18.10
C VAL A 55 -9.74 -1.73 18.66
N GLY A 56 -8.45 -1.83 18.33
CA GLY A 56 -7.51 -2.82 18.87
C GLY A 56 -7.51 -4.18 18.16
N THR A 57 -8.31 -4.33 17.11
CA THR A 57 -8.31 -5.54 16.27
C THR A 57 -8.05 -5.14 14.82
N VAL A 58 -6.82 -5.36 14.37
CA VAL A 58 -6.48 -5.13 12.96
C VAL A 58 -6.60 -6.47 12.23
N ASP A 59 -7.74 -6.71 11.63
CA ASP A 59 -7.93 -7.85 10.72
C ASP A 59 -7.68 -7.34 9.29
N ILE A 60 -6.43 -7.48 8.83
CA ILE A 60 -6.05 -7.04 7.49
C ILE A 60 -6.28 -8.19 6.52
N PRO A 61 -7.15 -7.99 5.50
CA PRO A 61 -7.35 -8.98 4.46
C PRO A 61 -6.01 -9.37 3.81
N THR A 62 -5.75 -10.66 3.68
CA THR A 62 -4.51 -11.18 3.08
C THR A 62 -4.26 -10.69 1.66
N CYS A 63 -5.31 -10.30 0.93
CA CYS A 63 -5.20 -9.72 -0.41
C CYS A 63 -4.55 -8.33 -0.44
N MET A 64 -4.46 -7.66 0.72
CA MET A 64 -3.77 -6.36 0.86
C MET A 64 -2.28 -6.51 1.19
N ILE A 65 -1.82 -7.72 1.47
CA ILE A 65 -0.44 -7.99 1.83
C ILE A 65 0.32 -8.47 0.60
N ALA A 66 1.19 -7.63 0.09
CA ALA A 66 2.12 -8.02 -0.97
C ALA A 66 3.44 -8.51 -0.36
N THR A 67 3.99 -9.59 -0.92
CA THR A 67 5.26 -10.15 -0.49
C THR A 67 6.33 -9.84 -1.52
N TYR A 68 7.44 -9.28 -1.05
CA TYR A 68 8.58 -8.90 -1.87
C TYR A 68 9.85 -9.52 -1.35
N ASP A 69 10.79 -9.74 -2.26
CA ASP A 69 12.15 -10.16 -1.95
C ASP A 69 13.06 -8.94 -1.93
N ALA A 70 13.89 -8.82 -0.90
CA ALA A 70 14.90 -7.77 -0.79
C ALA A 70 16.22 -8.35 -0.31
N GLN A 71 17.32 -7.79 -0.79
CA GLN A 71 18.66 -8.20 -0.38
C GLN A 71 19.19 -7.27 0.70
N PRO A 72 19.57 -7.77 1.88
CA PRO A 72 20.23 -6.97 2.88
C PRO A 72 21.64 -6.62 2.42
N VAL A 73 22.01 -5.35 2.53
CA VAL A 73 23.33 -4.84 2.17
C VAL A 73 23.94 -4.16 3.39
N GLN A 74 25.20 -4.48 3.69
CA GLN A 74 25.95 -3.78 4.73
C GLN A 74 26.44 -2.43 4.19
N ASN A 75 26.19 -1.36 4.92
CA ASN A 75 26.72 -0.04 4.59
C ASN A 75 28.17 0.13 5.13
N SER A 76 28.81 1.26 4.79
CA SER A 76 30.16 1.60 5.24
C SER A 76 30.32 1.67 6.78
N ASN A 77 29.22 1.84 7.50
CA ASN A 77 29.20 1.95 8.96
C ASN A 77 28.89 0.62 9.65
N GLY A 78 28.89 -0.48 8.91
CA GLY A 78 28.62 -1.80 9.45
C GLY A 78 27.14 -2.16 9.64
N VAL A 79 26.22 -1.22 9.39
CA VAL A 79 24.78 -1.43 9.56
C VAL A 79 24.20 -2.16 8.34
N TYR A 80 23.47 -3.22 8.58
CA TYR A 80 22.73 -3.92 7.54
C TYR A 80 21.41 -3.23 7.24
N SER A 81 21.11 -3.04 5.97
CA SER A 81 19.87 -2.44 5.52
C SER A 81 19.38 -3.04 4.21
N ALA A 82 18.08 -2.98 3.98
CA ALA A 82 17.47 -3.34 2.69
C ALA A 82 16.55 -2.20 2.25
N VAL A 83 16.42 -2.02 0.94
CA VAL A 83 15.50 -1.02 0.38
C VAL A 83 14.10 -1.60 0.32
N LEU A 84 13.11 -0.84 0.77
CA LEU A 84 11.71 -1.19 0.60
C LEU A 84 11.37 -1.17 -0.90
N PRO A 85 10.93 -2.29 -1.47
CA PRO A 85 10.60 -2.38 -2.90
C PRO A 85 9.38 -1.55 -3.27
N ALA A 86 8.49 -1.33 -2.32
CA ALA A 86 7.30 -0.49 -2.47
C ALA A 86 7.09 0.38 -1.22
N PHE A 87 6.32 1.46 -1.35
CA PHE A 87 5.95 2.27 -0.18
C PHE A 87 4.77 1.61 0.54
N PRO A 88 4.95 1.18 1.79
CA PRO A 88 3.83 0.68 2.58
C PRO A 88 2.86 1.82 2.91
N ILE A 89 1.60 1.46 3.12
CA ILE A 89 0.60 2.40 3.64
C ILE A 89 1.10 2.95 4.98
N ARG A 90 1.00 4.25 5.16
CA ARG A 90 1.37 4.89 6.43
C ARG A 90 0.32 4.59 7.48
N LEU A 91 0.58 3.60 8.29
CA LEU A 91 -0.20 3.28 9.48
C LEU A 91 0.56 3.71 10.74
N PRO A 92 -0.15 3.97 11.85
CA PRO A 92 0.49 4.19 13.13
C PRO A 92 1.45 3.04 13.47
N MET A 93 2.58 3.34 14.09
CA MET A 93 3.59 2.37 14.55
C MET A 93 4.20 1.53 13.41
N ASP A 94 4.32 2.08 12.20
CA ASP A 94 4.88 1.40 11.01
C ASP A 94 4.18 0.08 10.64
N MET A 95 2.92 -0.10 11.06
CA MET A 95 2.13 -1.31 10.76
C MET A 95 1.89 -1.56 9.26
N GLY A 96 2.22 -0.61 8.40
CA GLY A 96 2.28 -0.83 6.96
C GLY A 96 3.34 -1.85 6.54
N VAL A 97 4.35 -2.08 7.37
CA VAL A 97 5.29 -3.20 7.24
C VAL A 97 4.78 -4.34 8.11
N TRP A 98 4.03 -5.27 7.49
CA TRP A 98 3.36 -6.35 8.20
C TRP A 98 4.33 -7.35 8.83
N ALA A 99 5.32 -7.78 8.09
CA ALA A 99 6.37 -8.68 8.57
C ALA A 99 7.61 -8.61 7.68
N ILE A 100 8.76 -8.78 8.30
CA ILE A 100 10.03 -8.99 7.61
C ILE A 100 10.69 -10.22 8.22
N GLY A 101 11.27 -11.09 7.39
CA GLY A 101 11.94 -12.27 7.88
C GLY A 101 12.60 -13.07 6.77
N PRO A 102 13.26 -14.19 7.09
CA PRO A 102 13.76 -15.14 6.11
C PRO A 102 12.60 -15.85 5.40
N ASP A 103 12.91 -16.50 4.29
CA ASP A 103 11.92 -17.33 3.57
C ASP A 103 11.39 -18.49 4.44
N THR A 104 12.28 -19.06 5.23
CA THR A 104 11.97 -20.15 6.17
C THR A 104 12.39 -19.74 7.57
N GLY A 105 11.44 -19.70 8.50
CA GLY A 105 11.70 -19.33 9.88
C GLY A 105 10.74 -18.29 10.44
N GLY A 106 11.06 -17.74 11.60
CA GLY A 106 10.28 -16.71 12.27
C GLY A 106 10.47 -15.31 11.66
N ALA A 107 9.47 -14.47 11.77
CA ALA A 107 9.61 -13.06 11.43
C ALA A 107 10.60 -12.36 12.35
N PHE A 108 11.29 -11.36 11.83
CA PHE A 108 12.15 -10.47 12.62
C PHE A 108 11.28 -9.57 13.52
N ILE A 109 11.87 -9.06 14.59
CA ILE A 109 11.17 -8.24 15.59
C ILE A 109 11.12 -6.78 15.13
N PRO A 110 9.94 -6.17 14.97
CA PRO A 110 9.83 -4.75 14.72
C PRO A 110 10.25 -3.95 15.95
N ILE A 111 11.15 -2.99 15.77
CA ILE A 111 11.64 -2.09 16.81
C ILE A 111 11.16 -0.69 16.46
N ARG A 112 10.60 0.01 17.43
CA ARG A 112 10.26 1.42 17.23
C ARG A 112 11.53 2.25 17.13
N THR A 113 11.55 3.20 16.24
CA THR A 113 12.70 4.10 16.02
C THR A 113 13.18 4.77 17.32
N GLU A 114 12.23 5.07 18.22
CA GLU A 114 12.49 5.68 19.52
C GLU A 114 13.32 4.78 20.47
N PHE A 115 13.23 3.46 20.29
CA PHE A 115 13.95 2.48 21.12
C PHE A 115 15.19 1.91 20.42
N TRP A 116 15.50 2.37 19.21
CA TRP A 116 16.62 1.84 18.46
C TRP A 116 17.96 2.01 19.19
N ASP A 117 18.23 3.21 19.71
CA ASP A 117 19.48 3.50 20.44
C ASP A 117 19.56 2.71 21.74
N LEU A 118 18.42 2.45 22.38
CA LEU A 118 18.35 1.61 23.58
C LEU A 118 18.66 0.16 23.26
N VAL A 119 18.09 -0.39 22.19
CA VAL A 119 18.29 -1.79 21.79
C VAL A 119 19.69 -2.02 21.25
N GLY A 120 20.27 -1.04 20.52
CA GLY A 120 21.63 -1.12 20.00
C GLY A 120 22.71 -1.09 21.09
N ASN A 121 22.38 -0.51 22.28
CA ASN A 121 23.28 -0.46 23.41
C ASN A 121 23.02 -1.56 24.47
N LEU A 122 21.90 -2.26 24.37
CA LEU A 122 21.58 -3.41 25.22
C LEU A 122 22.13 -4.69 24.58
N ASP A 123 23.45 -4.81 24.60
CA ASP A 123 24.23 -5.72 23.77
C ASP A 123 24.00 -7.22 24.04
N GLU A 124 23.29 -7.64 25.09
CA GLU A 124 23.39 -9.04 25.48
C GLU A 124 22.11 -9.73 26.04
N GLY A 125 20.92 -9.18 25.95
CA GLY A 125 19.83 -9.88 26.64
C GLY A 125 18.48 -9.96 25.94
N LEU A 126 18.07 -8.95 25.23
CA LEU A 126 16.68 -8.86 24.73
C LEU A 126 16.50 -9.45 23.32
N LEU A 127 17.57 -9.55 22.52
CA LEU A 127 17.52 -10.04 21.13
C LEU A 127 18.62 -11.05 20.84
N GLU A 128 19.07 -11.82 21.82
CA GLU A 128 20.27 -12.65 21.76
C GLU A 128 20.36 -13.52 20.47
N ASP A 129 19.25 -14.08 20.02
CA ASP A 129 19.17 -14.87 18.78
C ASP A 129 18.23 -14.29 17.71
N GLN A 130 17.63 -13.14 17.95
CA GLN A 130 16.64 -12.59 17.06
C GLN A 130 17.14 -11.34 16.35
N VAL A 131 16.78 -11.18 15.08
CA VAL A 131 17.06 -9.97 14.32
C VAL A 131 15.92 -8.99 14.54
N GLY A 132 16.29 -7.79 15.01
CA GLY A 132 15.35 -6.68 15.05
C GLY A 132 15.45 -5.83 13.79
N PHE A 133 14.38 -5.14 13.45
CA PHE A 133 14.38 -4.17 12.36
C PHE A 133 13.57 -2.92 12.70
N TYR A 134 13.92 -1.81 12.07
CA TYR A 134 13.08 -0.62 12.01
C TYR A 134 13.09 -0.01 10.61
N VAL A 135 12.08 0.80 10.33
CA VAL A 135 11.90 1.45 9.04
C VAL A 135 12.28 2.92 9.12
N GLU A 136 13.16 3.36 8.24
CA GLU A 136 13.53 4.76 8.10
C GLU A 136 13.43 5.19 6.64
N GLY A 137 12.39 5.94 6.33
CA GLY A 137 12.08 6.34 4.96
C GLY A 137 11.82 5.15 4.04
N ARG A 138 12.71 4.92 3.07
CA ARG A 138 12.66 3.77 2.15
C ARG A 138 13.59 2.63 2.54
N LYS A 139 14.14 2.64 3.71
CA LYS A 139 15.08 1.62 4.15
C LYS A 139 14.60 0.91 5.39
N VAL A 140 14.78 -0.38 5.39
CA VAL A 140 14.70 -1.21 6.59
C VAL A 140 16.10 -1.39 7.10
N LYS A 141 16.35 -1.05 8.35
CA LYS A 141 17.63 -1.26 9.02
C LYS A 141 17.50 -2.43 10.00
N PHE A 142 18.55 -3.25 10.08
CA PHE A 142 18.59 -4.44 10.93
C PHE A 142 19.57 -4.23 12.09
N THR A 143 19.23 -4.76 13.26
CA THR A 143 20.09 -4.67 14.46
C THR A 143 21.41 -5.43 14.29
N LYS A 144 21.38 -6.53 13.54
CA LYS A 144 22.56 -7.35 13.22
C LYS A 144 22.42 -7.92 11.82
N ASN A 145 23.47 -8.62 11.36
CA ASN A 145 23.42 -9.34 10.10
C ASN A 145 22.25 -10.34 10.11
N PRO A 146 21.27 -10.23 9.20
CA PRO A 146 20.17 -11.19 9.12
C PRO A 146 20.60 -12.60 8.69
N VAL A 147 21.89 -12.78 8.31
CA VAL A 147 22.52 -14.08 7.91
C VAL A 147 21.73 -14.78 6.78
N VAL A 148 21.04 -14.04 5.96
CA VAL A 148 20.27 -14.56 4.82
C VAL A 148 20.59 -13.75 3.57
N ALA A 149 20.61 -14.42 2.42
CA ALA A 149 20.84 -13.76 1.14
C ALA A 149 19.66 -12.87 0.73
N THR A 150 18.47 -13.28 1.12
CA THR A 150 17.22 -12.60 0.77
C THR A 150 16.29 -12.57 1.97
N VAL A 151 15.66 -11.44 2.22
CA VAL A 151 14.61 -11.27 3.21
C VAL A 151 13.26 -11.12 2.49
N LYS A 152 12.24 -11.77 3.01
CA LYS A 152 10.86 -11.60 2.59
C LYS A 152 10.27 -10.42 3.35
N MET A 153 9.74 -9.46 2.61
CA MET A 153 9.05 -8.28 3.16
C MET A 153 7.57 -8.39 2.82
N LYS A 154 6.72 -8.55 3.83
CA LYS A 154 5.27 -8.49 3.69
C LYS A 154 4.83 -7.06 3.98
N LEU A 155 4.37 -6.38 2.96
CA LEU A 155 4.00 -4.97 3.02
C LEU A 155 2.51 -4.82 2.72
N LEU A 156 1.86 -3.94 3.47
CA LEU A 156 0.57 -3.40 3.08
C LEU A 156 0.81 -2.36 2.02
N VAL A 157 0.61 -2.74 0.78
CA VAL A 157 0.93 -1.89 -0.36
C VAL A 157 -0.30 -1.67 -1.19
N VAL A 158 -0.49 -0.41 -1.54
CA VAL A 158 -1.39 -0.03 -2.61
C VAL A 158 -0.58 0.71 -3.67
N ASP A 159 0.32 0.00 -4.31
CA ASP A 159 0.97 0.49 -5.52
C ASP A 159 0.46 -0.31 -6.73
N PRO A 160 -0.60 0.19 -7.38
CA PRO A 160 -1.18 -0.47 -8.53
C PRO A 160 -0.26 -0.44 -9.75
N SER A 161 0.81 0.35 -9.72
CA SER A 161 1.79 0.38 -10.82
C SER A 161 2.56 -0.95 -10.95
N GLN A 162 2.56 -1.76 -9.90
CA GLN A 162 3.20 -3.08 -9.87
C GLN A 162 2.22 -4.23 -10.20
N LEU A 163 0.92 -3.94 -10.30
CA LEU A 163 -0.08 -4.92 -10.66
C LEU A 163 -0.26 -4.97 -12.18
N GLU A 164 -0.17 -6.15 -12.75
CA GLU A 164 -0.57 -6.36 -14.14
C GLU A 164 -2.10 -6.20 -14.29
N LYS A 165 -2.55 -6.00 -15.54
CA LYS A 165 -3.98 -5.73 -15.83
C LYS A 165 -4.94 -6.80 -15.32
N HIS A 166 -4.45 -8.03 -15.17
CA HIS A 166 -5.25 -9.21 -14.80
C HIS A 166 -5.02 -9.67 -13.37
N ASP A 167 -4.09 -9.01 -12.64
CA ASP A 167 -3.84 -9.33 -11.25
C ASP A 167 -5.04 -9.01 -10.38
N PRO A 168 -5.27 -9.78 -9.31
CA PRO A 168 -6.27 -9.47 -8.32
C PRO A 168 -6.01 -8.08 -7.72
N TYR A 169 -6.99 -7.22 -7.80
CA TYR A 169 -6.91 -5.91 -7.18
C TYR A 169 -7.15 -6.04 -5.66
N PRO A 170 -6.30 -5.45 -4.80
CA PRO A 170 -6.32 -5.68 -3.36
C PRO A 170 -7.44 -4.89 -2.66
N VAL A 171 -8.69 -5.12 -3.06
CA VAL A 171 -9.86 -4.46 -2.49
C VAL A 171 -10.94 -5.47 -2.14
N THR A 172 -11.68 -5.19 -1.07
CA THR A 172 -12.85 -5.99 -0.70
C THR A 172 -14.04 -5.66 -1.62
N PRO A 173 -15.07 -6.52 -1.69
CA PRO A 173 -16.28 -6.22 -2.46
C PRO A 173 -16.97 -4.92 -2.03
N GLU A 174 -16.95 -4.60 -0.75
CA GLU A 174 -17.52 -3.38 -0.18
C GLU A 174 -16.73 -2.14 -0.65
N MET A 175 -15.41 -2.22 -0.66
CA MET A 175 -14.53 -1.18 -1.19
C MET A 175 -14.72 -0.98 -2.69
N GLU A 176 -14.96 -2.05 -3.46
CA GLU A 176 -15.23 -1.95 -4.90
C GLU A 176 -16.40 -0.99 -5.17
N VAL A 177 -17.50 -1.15 -4.42
CA VAL A 177 -18.68 -0.28 -4.55
C VAL A 177 -18.35 1.17 -4.17
N GLN A 178 -17.60 1.37 -3.10
CA GLN A 178 -17.18 2.70 -2.66
C GLN A 178 -16.25 3.38 -3.66
N ILE A 179 -15.31 2.65 -4.24
CA ILE A 179 -14.40 3.16 -5.28
C ILE A 179 -15.19 3.63 -6.49
N ILE A 180 -16.10 2.80 -6.99
CA ILE A 180 -16.94 3.14 -8.15
C ILE A 180 -17.73 4.42 -7.87
N SER A 181 -18.40 4.51 -6.72
CA SER A 181 -19.19 5.68 -6.35
C SER A 181 -18.35 6.94 -6.25
N LYS A 182 -17.21 6.89 -5.56
CA LYS A 182 -16.33 8.06 -5.38
C LYS A 182 -15.66 8.50 -6.67
N VAL A 183 -15.26 7.57 -7.53
CA VAL A 183 -14.68 7.92 -8.83
C VAL A 183 -15.71 8.58 -9.72
N LEU A 184 -16.95 8.09 -9.77
CA LEU A 184 -18.04 8.74 -10.51
C LEU A 184 -18.33 10.14 -9.99
N GLU A 185 -18.30 10.35 -8.67
CA GLU A 185 -18.45 11.67 -8.05
C GLU A 185 -17.33 12.63 -8.47
N LEU A 186 -16.07 12.17 -8.45
CA LEU A 186 -14.92 12.97 -8.87
C LEU A 186 -14.97 13.36 -10.35
N ILE A 187 -15.40 12.44 -11.20
CA ILE A 187 -15.57 12.70 -12.64
C ILE A 187 -16.70 13.72 -12.85
N GLY A 188 -17.83 13.53 -12.17
CA GLY A 188 -18.98 14.45 -12.26
C GLY A 188 -18.64 15.85 -11.78
N SER A 189 -17.89 15.99 -10.70
CA SER A 189 -17.48 17.30 -10.17
C SER A 189 -16.51 18.04 -11.09
N ARG A 190 -15.64 17.35 -11.82
CA ARG A 190 -14.73 17.95 -12.81
C ARG A 190 -15.48 18.47 -14.03
N GLY A 191 -16.46 17.71 -14.54
CA GLY A 191 -17.29 18.15 -15.67
C GLY A 191 -18.03 19.46 -15.40
N LEU A 192 -18.51 19.66 -14.17
CA LEU A 192 -19.16 20.91 -13.74
C LEU A 192 -18.19 22.09 -13.61
N ALA A 193 -16.89 21.85 -13.39
CA ALA A 193 -15.89 22.91 -13.27
C ALA A 193 -15.44 23.48 -14.63
N GLU A 194 -15.54 22.70 -15.69
CA GLU A 194 -15.19 23.13 -17.06
C GLU A 194 -16.29 23.92 -17.76
N GLU A 195 -17.52 23.84 -17.29
CA GLU A 195 -18.67 24.60 -17.82
C GLU A 195 -18.83 26.03 -17.29
N LYS A 196 -17.78 26.67 -16.77
CA LYS A 196 -17.88 28.11 -16.46
C LYS A 196 -18.09 28.88 -17.76
N PRO A 197 -19.20 29.60 -17.91
CA PRO A 197 -19.48 30.38 -19.12
C PRO A 197 -18.39 31.42 -19.31
N LYS A 198 -17.81 31.44 -20.51
CA LYS A 198 -17.04 32.59 -20.98
C LYS A 198 -17.98 33.77 -21.02
N GLY A 199 -17.95 34.63 -20.02
CA GLY A 199 -18.56 35.98 -20.05
C GLY A 199 -17.71 36.90 -20.92
#